data_31d37767a714688f21df1a5263099531
#
_entry.id   31d37767a714688f21df1a5263099531
#
_cell.length_a   1.000
_cell.length_b   1.000
_cell.length_c   1.000
_cell.angle_alpha   90.00
_cell.angle_beta   90.00
_cell.angle_gamma   90.00
#
_symmetry.space_group_name_H-M   'P 1'
#
loop_
_entity.id
_entity.type
_entity.pdbx_description
1 polymer ?
#
loop_
_entity_poly.entity_id
_entity_poly.type
_entity_poly.pdbx_seq_one_letter_code
_entity_poly.pdbx_strand_id
1 'polypeptide(L)'
;MKYSILILTLLMFCITGRSQVASGREDRAYWISILSQVADPLLNNMSKGELRNNMPVETVSGAANPSNARTTHLEALGRLLVGIAPWLELGPDETSEGQLREKYIQLMLKSIEYGFDPESPDYLNFTVTRQPLVDAAFFCQGVLRAPVQV
;
A
#
# COMPACT_ATOMS: atom_id res chain seq x y z
N MET A 1 -48.38 5.61 36.89
CA MET A 1 -47.04 5.60 37.48
C MET A 1 -46.11 4.51 36.92
N LYS A 2 -46.51 3.23 36.77
CA LYS A 2 -45.62 2.17 36.27
C LYS A 2 -45.10 2.40 34.85
N TYR A 3 -45.90 2.94 33.94
CA TYR A 3 -45.49 3.21 32.55
C TYR A 3 -44.62 4.47 32.40
N SER A 4 -44.75 5.45 33.28
CA SER A 4 -43.94 6.67 33.28
C SER A 4 -42.47 6.39 33.63
N ILE A 5 -42.21 5.42 34.53
CA ILE A 5 -40.86 5.00 34.92
C ILE A 5 -40.21 4.22 33.76
N LEU A 6 -41.01 3.35 33.07
CA LEU A 6 -40.49 2.58 31.91
C LEU A 6 -40.08 3.48 30.75
N ILE A 7 -40.88 4.52 30.47
CA ILE A 7 -40.57 5.49 29.40
C ILE A 7 -39.32 6.32 29.76
N LEU A 8 -39.18 6.70 31.04
CA LEU A 8 -38.01 7.47 31.48
C LEU A 8 -36.73 6.65 31.42
N THR A 9 -36.76 5.34 31.74
CA THR A 9 -35.63 4.42 31.62
C THR A 9 -35.26 4.18 30.14
N LEU A 10 -36.24 4.05 29.26
CA LEU A 10 -36.02 3.89 27.83
C LEU A 10 -35.39 5.14 27.21
N LEU A 11 -35.85 6.33 27.61
CA LEU A 11 -35.24 7.61 27.19
C LEU A 11 -33.79 7.77 27.69
N MET A 12 -33.49 7.35 28.92
CA MET A 12 -32.12 7.38 29.43
C MET A 12 -31.19 6.44 28.69
N PHE A 13 -31.66 5.28 28.24
CA PHE A 13 -30.84 4.34 27.44
C PHE A 13 -30.53 4.87 26.04
N CYS A 14 -31.40 5.69 25.43
CA CYS A 14 -31.15 6.33 24.14
C CYS A 14 -30.09 7.46 24.21
N ILE A 15 -29.90 8.07 25.38
CA ILE A 15 -28.96 9.18 25.57
C ILE A 15 -27.50 8.68 25.76
N THR A 16 -27.31 7.43 26.20
CA THR A 16 -25.98 6.84 26.44
C THR A 16 -25.33 6.20 25.19
N GLY A 17 -26.07 6.08 24.10
CA GLY A 17 -25.54 5.65 22.79
C GLY A 17 -24.79 6.76 22.11
N ARG A 18 -23.77 7.34 22.74
CA ARG A 18 -22.76 8.10 22.04
C ARG A 18 -21.91 7.10 21.25
N SER A 19 -22.25 6.89 19.98
CA SER A 19 -21.29 6.46 19.02
C SER A 19 -20.08 7.39 19.17
N GLN A 20 -18.93 6.89 19.60
CA GLN A 20 -17.69 7.60 19.41
C GLN A 20 -17.53 7.74 17.89
N VAL A 21 -17.89 8.90 17.38
CA VAL A 21 -17.52 9.28 16.04
C VAL A 21 -16.01 9.45 16.10
N ALA A 22 -15.27 8.40 15.73
CA ALA A 22 -13.85 8.52 15.49
C ALA A 22 -13.68 9.71 14.54
N SER A 23 -12.81 10.65 14.88
CA SER A 23 -12.61 11.79 14.00
C SER A 23 -11.98 11.27 12.71
N GLY A 24 -12.44 11.69 11.53
CA GLY A 24 -11.85 11.29 10.26
C GLY A 24 -10.35 11.58 10.18
N ARG A 25 -9.84 12.44 11.07
CA ARG A 25 -8.41 12.70 11.25
C ARG A 25 -7.69 11.51 11.91
N GLU A 26 -8.28 10.88 12.92
CA GLU A 26 -7.71 9.71 13.60
C GLU A 26 -7.70 8.50 12.66
N ASP A 27 -8.79 8.28 11.94
CA ASP A 27 -8.88 7.24 10.92
C ASP A 27 -7.83 7.46 9.82
N ARG A 28 -7.66 8.70 9.35
CA ARG A 28 -6.64 9.04 8.36
C ARG A 28 -5.23 8.75 8.87
N ALA A 29 -4.89 9.16 10.08
CA ALA A 29 -3.60 8.90 10.69
C ALA A 29 -3.33 7.39 10.84
N TYR A 30 -4.35 6.63 11.23
CA TYR A 30 -4.28 5.16 11.30
C TYR A 30 -3.99 4.55 9.91
N TRP A 31 -4.74 4.93 8.89
CA TRP A 31 -4.53 4.40 7.54
C TRP A 31 -3.17 4.78 6.95
N ILE A 32 -2.67 5.99 7.22
CA ILE A 32 -1.31 6.38 6.83
C ILE A 32 -0.26 5.51 7.55
N SER A 33 -0.46 5.18 8.82
CA SER A 33 0.45 4.28 9.53
C SER A 33 0.47 2.87 8.94
N ILE A 34 -0.68 2.32 8.55
CA ILE A 34 -0.78 1.03 7.87
C ILE A 34 -0.10 1.08 6.49
N LEU A 35 -0.35 2.15 5.72
CA LEU A 35 0.32 2.38 4.45
C LEU A 35 1.85 2.30 4.62
N SER A 36 2.39 3.01 5.61
CA SER A 36 3.84 3.01 5.89
C SER A 36 4.36 1.63 6.25
N GLN A 37 3.65 0.88 7.09
CA GLN A 37 4.04 -0.48 7.48
C GLN A 37 4.10 -1.44 6.27
N VAL A 38 3.22 -1.27 5.30
CA VAL A 38 3.19 -2.09 4.08
C VAL A 38 4.23 -1.63 3.06
N ALA A 39 4.39 -0.32 2.88
CA ALA A 39 5.23 0.25 1.84
C ALA A 39 6.72 0.26 2.19
N ASP A 40 7.06 0.53 3.45
CA ASP A 40 8.45 0.69 3.90
C ASP A 40 9.34 -0.54 3.60
N PRO A 41 8.95 -1.78 3.90
CA PRO A 41 9.80 -2.93 3.63
C PRO A 41 10.13 -3.09 2.15
N LEU A 42 9.15 -2.88 1.27
CA LEU A 42 9.33 -3.02 -0.17
C LEU A 42 10.16 -1.87 -0.73
N LEU A 43 9.72 -0.62 -0.51
CA LEU A 43 10.30 0.54 -1.17
C LEU A 43 11.69 0.90 -0.64
N ASN A 44 11.94 0.76 0.67
CA ASN A 44 13.26 1.04 1.24
C ASN A 44 14.34 0.07 0.76
N ASN A 45 13.99 -1.17 0.45
CA ASN A 45 14.92 -2.14 -0.12
C ASN A 45 15.04 -1.98 -1.62
N MET A 46 13.93 -1.89 -2.34
CA MET A 46 13.95 -1.83 -3.80
C MET A 46 14.59 -0.54 -4.33
N SER A 47 14.39 0.60 -3.65
CA SER A 47 15.04 1.87 -4.01
C SER A 47 16.56 1.88 -3.88
N LYS A 48 17.15 0.79 -3.38
CA LYS A 48 18.59 0.59 -3.21
C LYS A 48 19.13 -0.60 -4.00
N GLY A 49 18.27 -1.34 -4.70
CA GLY A 49 18.65 -2.59 -5.35
C GLY A 49 18.93 -3.74 -4.35
N GLU A 50 18.30 -3.72 -3.19
CA GLU A 50 18.51 -4.67 -2.10
C GLU A 50 17.30 -5.58 -1.84
N LEU A 51 16.23 -5.46 -2.64
CA LEU A 51 14.98 -6.14 -2.37
C LEU A 51 15.13 -7.66 -2.35
N ARG A 52 15.73 -8.24 -3.40
CA ARG A 52 15.89 -9.69 -3.51
C ARG A 52 16.79 -10.26 -2.41
N ASN A 53 17.76 -9.48 -1.96
CA ASN A 53 18.67 -9.89 -0.90
C ASN A 53 18.00 -9.86 0.47
N ASN A 54 17.23 -8.81 0.77
CA ASN A 54 16.66 -8.58 2.10
C ASN A 54 15.25 -9.16 2.25
N MET A 55 14.55 -9.37 1.13
CA MET A 55 13.19 -9.94 1.08
C MET A 55 13.13 -11.11 0.08
N PRO A 56 13.82 -12.22 0.36
CA PRO A 56 13.76 -13.40 -0.49
C PRO A 56 12.33 -13.95 -0.53
N VAL A 57 11.95 -14.49 -1.69
CA VAL A 57 10.61 -15.08 -1.84
C VAL A 57 10.52 -16.40 -1.11
N GLU A 58 9.66 -16.48 -0.11
CA GLU A 58 9.32 -17.71 0.58
C GLU A 58 8.27 -18.49 -0.21
N THR A 59 8.50 -19.78 -0.40
CA THR A 59 7.55 -20.68 -1.06
C THR A 59 7.19 -21.82 -0.12
N VAL A 60 5.94 -22.27 -0.22
CA VAL A 60 5.51 -23.47 0.53
C VAL A 60 6.29 -24.68 0.04
N SER A 61 6.84 -25.45 0.97
CA SER A 61 7.57 -26.68 0.67
C SER A 61 6.70 -27.63 -0.18
N GLY A 62 7.20 -28.02 -1.35
CA GLY A 62 6.44 -28.83 -2.29
C GLY A 62 5.52 -28.06 -3.23
N ALA A 63 5.58 -26.73 -3.26
CA ALA A 63 4.83 -25.92 -4.22
C ALA A 63 5.17 -26.32 -5.66
N ALA A 64 4.14 -26.70 -6.41
CA ALA A 64 4.27 -27.23 -7.78
C ALA A 64 4.74 -26.19 -8.80
N ASN A 65 4.86 -24.92 -8.44
CA ASN A 65 5.18 -23.87 -9.40
C ASN A 65 6.19 -22.85 -8.88
N PRO A 66 7.51 -23.14 -9.02
CA PRO A 66 8.56 -22.16 -8.71
C PRO A 66 8.53 -20.93 -9.60
N SER A 67 7.72 -20.90 -10.67
CA SER A 67 7.58 -19.76 -11.55
C SER A 67 6.96 -18.55 -10.83
N ASN A 68 6.09 -18.76 -9.84
CA ASN A 68 5.49 -17.68 -9.06
C ASN A 68 6.53 -16.91 -8.25
N ALA A 69 7.57 -17.56 -7.78
CA ALA A 69 8.67 -16.89 -7.09
C ALA A 69 9.37 -15.83 -7.95
N ARG A 70 9.32 -15.96 -9.28
CA ARG A 70 9.96 -15.00 -10.20
C ARG A 70 9.11 -13.74 -10.46
N THR A 71 7.83 -13.77 -10.10
CA THR A 71 6.87 -12.68 -10.36
C THR A 71 6.45 -11.94 -9.10
N THR A 72 6.73 -12.50 -7.93
CA THR A 72 6.28 -11.97 -6.62
C THR A 72 6.70 -10.52 -6.40
N HIS A 73 7.90 -10.11 -6.79
CA HIS A 73 8.35 -8.74 -6.59
C HIS A 73 7.64 -7.75 -7.53
N LEU A 74 7.35 -8.14 -8.78
CA LEU A 74 6.53 -7.34 -9.70
C LEU A 74 5.10 -7.21 -9.17
N GLU A 75 4.52 -8.31 -8.67
CA GLU A 75 3.21 -8.31 -8.04
C GLU A 75 3.17 -7.37 -6.83
N ALA A 76 4.17 -7.46 -5.96
CA ALA A 76 4.26 -6.61 -4.77
C ALA A 76 4.33 -5.12 -5.13
N LEU A 77 5.21 -4.73 -6.07
CA LEU A 77 5.34 -3.35 -6.52
C LEU A 77 4.07 -2.84 -7.20
N GLY A 78 3.50 -3.62 -8.14
CA GLY A 78 2.32 -3.22 -8.90
C GLY A 78 1.10 -3.05 -8.00
N ARG A 79 0.86 -3.97 -7.06
CA ARG A 79 -0.25 -3.88 -6.12
C ARG A 79 -0.07 -2.76 -5.10
N LEU A 80 1.15 -2.53 -4.61
CA LEU A 80 1.44 -1.39 -3.75
C LEU A 80 1.18 -0.09 -4.49
N LEU A 81 1.74 0.07 -5.69
CA LEU A 81 1.59 1.30 -6.48
C LEU A 81 0.12 1.62 -6.75
N VAL A 82 -0.67 0.67 -7.25
CA VAL A 82 -2.09 0.93 -7.53
C VAL A 82 -2.88 1.31 -6.28
N GLY A 83 -2.50 0.77 -5.13
CA GLY A 83 -3.13 1.07 -3.85
C GLY A 83 -2.82 2.48 -3.35
N ILE A 84 -1.57 2.92 -3.44
CA ILE A 84 -1.13 4.21 -2.89
C ILE A 84 -1.12 5.36 -3.92
N ALA A 85 -1.22 5.07 -5.21
CA ALA A 85 -1.13 6.06 -6.28
C ALA A 85 -2.06 7.27 -6.10
N PRO A 86 -3.35 7.13 -5.71
CA PRO A 86 -4.21 8.30 -5.50
C PRO A 86 -3.74 9.20 -4.35
N TRP A 87 -3.03 8.65 -3.38
CA TRP A 87 -2.45 9.40 -2.28
C TRP A 87 -1.16 10.08 -2.72
N LEU A 88 -0.31 9.40 -3.50
CA LEU A 88 0.90 10.00 -4.08
C LEU A 88 0.56 11.17 -5.01
N GLU A 89 -0.52 11.04 -5.82
CA GLU A 89 -0.93 12.06 -6.79
C GLU A 89 -1.29 13.40 -6.15
N LEU A 90 -1.63 13.43 -4.85
CA LEU A 90 -1.83 14.68 -4.11
C LEU A 90 -0.55 15.55 -4.05
N GLY A 91 0.60 14.95 -4.30
CA GLY A 91 1.90 15.64 -4.28
C GLY A 91 2.36 16.07 -2.88
N PRO A 92 3.57 16.63 -2.77
CA PRO A 92 4.10 17.15 -1.52
C PRO A 92 3.39 18.45 -1.10
N ASP A 93 3.34 18.70 0.22
CA ASP A 93 2.93 19.95 0.82
C ASP A 93 3.63 20.15 2.18
N GLU A 94 3.41 21.30 2.82
CA GLU A 94 4.08 21.67 4.07
C GLU A 94 3.60 20.89 5.30
N THR A 95 2.60 20.03 5.15
CA THR A 95 2.13 19.17 6.25
C THR A 95 3.08 17.99 6.46
N SER A 96 3.04 17.41 7.66
CA SER A 96 3.81 16.18 7.93
C SER A 96 3.41 15.02 7.00
N GLU A 97 2.15 14.97 6.59
CA GLU A 97 1.66 14.00 5.61
C GLU A 97 2.17 14.31 4.20
N GLY A 98 2.23 15.59 3.81
CA GLY A 98 2.78 16.01 2.52
C GLY A 98 4.28 15.71 2.38
N GLN A 99 5.05 15.93 3.44
CA GLN A 99 6.46 15.55 3.49
C GLN A 99 6.65 14.03 3.44
N LEU A 100 5.76 13.27 4.06
CA LEU A 100 5.76 11.81 3.96
C LEU A 100 5.45 11.35 2.53
N ARG A 101 4.49 12.00 1.85
CA ARG A 101 4.22 11.71 0.42
C ARG A 101 5.43 11.96 -0.45
N GLU A 102 6.12 13.07 -0.25
CA GLU A 102 7.35 13.37 -0.98
C GLU A 102 8.37 12.24 -0.85
N LYS A 103 8.61 11.78 0.40
CA LYS A 103 9.48 10.61 0.64
C LYS A 103 9.05 9.40 -0.18
N TYR A 104 7.76 9.07 -0.16
CA TYR A 104 7.27 7.88 -0.86
C TYR A 104 7.25 8.04 -2.39
N ILE A 105 7.04 9.23 -2.91
CA ILE A 105 7.20 9.52 -4.34
C ILE A 105 8.64 9.21 -4.77
N GLN A 106 9.63 9.75 -4.05
CA GLN A 106 11.04 9.51 -4.36
C GLN A 106 11.42 8.03 -4.25
N LEU A 107 10.97 7.34 -3.21
CA LEU A 107 11.20 5.90 -3.05
C LEU A 107 10.55 5.10 -4.18
N MET A 108 9.34 5.45 -4.60
CA MET A 108 8.62 4.77 -5.70
C MET A 108 9.36 4.97 -7.02
N LEU A 109 9.72 6.21 -7.38
CA LEU A 109 10.46 6.50 -8.60
C LEU A 109 11.78 5.74 -8.65
N LYS A 110 12.52 5.72 -7.55
CA LYS A 110 13.78 4.98 -7.45
C LYS A 110 13.57 3.47 -7.53
N SER A 111 12.50 2.96 -6.93
CA SER A 111 12.14 1.54 -7.02
C SER A 111 11.78 1.13 -8.46
N ILE A 112 11.10 2.00 -9.19
CA ILE A 112 10.80 1.78 -10.62
C ILE A 112 12.11 1.76 -11.41
N GLU A 113 13.01 2.72 -11.19
CA GLU A 113 14.32 2.74 -11.84
C GLU A 113 15.05 1.40 -11.68
N TYR A 114 15.23 0.92 -10.45
CA TYR A 114 15.87 -0.38 -10.19
C TYR A 114 15.07 -1.58 -10.75
N GLY A 115 13.76 -1.52 -10.72
CA GLY A 115 12.90 -2.59 -11.22
C GLY A 115 12.93 -2.74 -12.76
N PHE A 116 13.23 -1.67 -13.48
CA PHE A 116 13.24 -1.65 -14.94
C PHE A 116 14.66 -1.63 -15.55
N ASP A 117 15.70 -1.45 -14.76
CA ASP A 117 17.09 -1.54 -15.21
C ASP A 117 17.52 -3.02 -15.32
N PRO A 118 17.81 -3.54 -16.51
CA PRO A 118 18.27 -4.91 -16.71
C PRO A 118 19.55 -5.27 -15.96
N GLU A 119 20.39 -4.30 -15.62
CA GLU A 119 21.64 -4.51 -14.88
C GLU A 119 21.41 -4.50 -13.35
N SER A 120 20.20 -4.14 -12.91
CA SER A 120 19.84 -4.12 -11.50
C SER A 120 19.70 -5.53 -10.92
N PRO A 121 20.19 -5.78 -9.70
CA PRO A 121 19.91 -7.03 -8.98
C PRO A 121 18.41 -7.26 -8.72
N ASP A 122 17.62 -6.17 -8.70
CA ASP A 122 16.17 -6.19 -8.47
C ASP A 122 15.34 -6.08 -9.75
N TYR A 123 15.99 -6.27 -10.94
CA TYR A 123 15.26 -6.26 -12.21
C TYR A 123 14.03 -7.16 -12.17
N LEU A 124 12.88 -6.59 -12.53
CA LEU A 124 11.60 -7.28 -12.45
C LEU A 124 11.38 -8.20 -13.65
N ASN A 125 10.72 -9.31 -13.41
CA ASN A 125 10.41 -10.28 -14.47
C ASN A 125 9.09 -9.93 -15.15
N PHE A 126 9.16 -9.47 -16.40
CA PHE A 126 8.00 -9.13 -17.23
C PHE A 126 7.61 -10.21 -18.25
N THR A 127 8.43 -11.23 -18.47
CA THR A 127 8.31 -12.11 -19.65
C THR A 127 8.19 -13.59 -19.33
N VAL A 128 8.66 -14.03 -18.18
CA VAL A 128 8.63 -15.46 -17.80
C VAL A 128 7.30 -15.81 -17.18
N THR A 129 6.52 -16.66 -17.82
CA THR A 129 5.15 -17.09 -17.46
C THR A 129 4.04 -16.12 -17.88
N ARG A 130 2.78 -16.44 -17.50
CA ARG A 130 1.61 -15.58 -17.81
C ARG A 130 1.30 -14.57 -16.69
N GLN A 131 1.81 -14.79 -15.49
CA GLN A 131 1.53 -13.96 -14.32
C GLN A 131 1.99 -12.51 -14.50
N PRO A 132 3.16 -12.19 -15.11
CA PRO A 132 3.58 -10.81 -15.35
C PRO A 132 2.57 -9.94 -16.09
N LEU A 133 1.73 -10.50 -16.94
CA LEU A 133 0.67 -9.73 -17.62
C LEU A 133 -0.32 -9.13 -16.62
N VAL A 134 -0.71 -9.90 -15.60
CA VAL A 134 -1.64 -9.45 -14.55
C VAL A 134 -0.95 -8.42 -13.65
N ASP A 135 0.27 -8.70 -13.25
CA ASP A 135 1.02 -7.83 -12.33
C ASP A 135 1.41 -6.50 -12.98
N ALA A 136 1.79 -6.54 -14.27
CA ALA A 136 2.03 -5.34 -15.06
C ALA A 136 0.74 -4.51 -15.26
N ALA A 137 -0.43 -5.13 -15.36
CA ALA A 137 -1.70 -4.40 -15.44
C ALA A 137 -1.96 -3.59 -14.17
N PHE A 138 -1.69 -4.14 -12.98
CA PHE A 138 -1.75 -3.38 -11.72
C PHE A 138 -0.73 -2.23 -11.70
N PHE A 139 0.49 -2.50 -12.12
CA PHE A 139 1.53 -1.47 -12.21
C PHE A 139 1.11 -0.31 -13.14
N CYS A 140 0.69 -0.62 -14.37
CA CYS A 140 0.22 0.39 -15.32
C CYS A 140 -0.99 1.17 -14.79
N GLN A 141 -1.94 0.50 -14.13
CA GLN A 141 -3.07 1.16 -13.49
C GLN A 141 -2.59 2.13 -12.39
N GLY A 142 -1.56 1.75 -11.62
CA GLY A 142 -0.97 2.62 -10.61
C GLY A 142 -0.38 3.89 -11.23
N VAL A 143 0.43 3.76 -12.28
CA VAL A 143 0.99 4.90 -13.02
C VAL A 143 -0.11 5.81 -13.58
N LEU A 144 -1.17 5.23 -14.17
CA LEU A 144 -2.30 6.02 -14.69
C LEU A 144 -3.08 6.76 -13.59
N ARG A 145 -2.98 6.34 -12.34
CA ARG A 145 -3.63 6.99 -11.18
C ARG A 145 -2.77 8.05 -10.50
N ALA A 146 -1.48 8.10 -10.83
CA ALA A 146 -0.54 9.11 -10.33
C ALA A 146 0.32 9.69 -11.48
N PRO A 147 -0.31 10.21 -12.58
CA PRO A 147 0.39 10.58 -13.80
C PRO A 147 1.30 11.81 -13.65
N VAL A 148 1.19 12.55 -12.56
CA VAL A 148 2.03 13.74 -12.29
C VAL A 148 3.20 13.38 -11.38
N GLN A 149 3.02 12.41 -10.49
CA GLN A 149 4.00 12.10 -9.44
C GLN A 149 4.81 10.84 -9.74
N VAL A 150 4.30 9.94 -10.58
CA VAL A 150 4.92 8.66 -10.96
C VAL A 150 4.90 8.50 -12.48
#